data_27f74d21e8b8874d01d137b7d94b2c7d
#
_entry.id   27f74d21e8b8874d01d137b7d94b2c7d
#
_cell.length_a   1.000
_cell.length_b   1.000
_cell.length_c   1.000
_cell.angle_alpha   90.00
_cell.angle_beta   90.00
_cell.angle_gamma   90.00
#
_symmetry.space_group_name_H-M   'P 1'
#
loop_
_entity.id
_entity.type
_entity.pdbx_description
1 polymer ?
#
loop_
_entity_poly.entity_id
_entity_poly.type
_entity_poly.pdbx_seq_one_letter_code
_entity_poly.pdbx_strand_id
1 'polypeptide(L)'
;MQDLYIEATDKTPLVKCLYSSGTVAISGRSLPEDAARFWFPVIEWISDYYRNPQEDTFVILNLEYLNSASSSMLHKLFFALERLERFEKSDVHCQWCVDEDD
;
A
#
# COMPACT_ATOMS: atom_id res chain seq x y z
N MET A 1 -3.60 -17.31 -1.26
CA MET A 1 -2.66 -16.18 -1.16
C MET A 1 -2.45 -15.80 0.28
N GLN A 2 -1.22 -15.53 0.68
CA GLN A 2 -0.90 -15.18 2.06
C GLN A 2 -1.08 -13.71 2.33
N ASP A 3 -1.43 -13.39 3.58
CA ASP A 3 -1.48 -12.01 4.03
C ASP A 3 -0.06 -11.48 4.24
N LEU A 4 0.09 -10.16 4.14
CA LEU A 4 1.35 -9.49 4.43
C LEU A 4 1.17 -8.61 5.67
N TYR A 5 2.05 -8.78 6.64
CA TYR A 5 2.05 -7.97 7.85
C TYR A 5 3.46 -7.46 8.14
N ILE A 6 3.62 -6.15 8.24
CA ILE A 6 4.89 -5.52 8.61
C ILE A 6 4.63 -4.61 9.80
N GLU A 7 5.31 -4.87 10.92
CA GLU A 7 5.18 -4.04 12.11
C GLU A 7 5.77 -2.65 11.90
N ALA A 8 5.12 -1.65 12.50
CA ALA A 8 5.63 -0.29 12.46
C ALA A 8 6.92 -0.15 13.26
N THR A 9 7.80 0.72 12.78
CA THR A 9 9.00 1.14 13.50
C THR A 9 9.00 2.66 13.61
N ASP A 10 10.05 3.24 14.19
CA ASP A 10 10.18 4.69 14.27
C ASP A 10 10.25 5.35 12.89
N LYS A 11 10.67 4.60 11.88
CA LYS A 11 10.92 5.15 10.55
C LYS A 11 10.08 4.50 9.46
N THR A 12 9.35 3.44 9.76
CA THR A 12 8.58 2.72 8.75
C THR A 12 7.16 2.46 9.24
N PRO A 13 6.17 2.46 8.32
CA PRO A 13 4.78 2.32 8.71
C PRO A 13 4.38 0.87 9.00
N LEU A 14 3.23 0.74 9.68
CA LEU A 14 2.53 -0.52 9.81
C LEU A 14 1.87 -0.85 8.48
N VAL A 15 2.05 -2.09 8.01
CA VAL A 15 1.43 -2.56 6.77
C VAL A 15 0.62 -3.81 7.06
N LYS A 16 -0.63 -3.80 6.62
CA LYS A 16 -1.53 -4.95 6.68
C LYS A 16 -2.17 -5.14 5.32
N CYS A 17 -1.81 -6.21 4.63
CA CYS A 17 -2.44 -6.59 3.37
C CYS A 17 -3.16 -7.90 3.62
N LEU A 18 -4.49 -7.85 3.65
CA LEU A 18 -5.35 -8.97 4.02
C LEU A 18 -6.13 -9.45 2.81
N TYR A 19 -5.85 -10.66 2.37
CA TYR A 19 -6.43 -11.17 1.14
C TYR A 19 -7.94 -11.40 1.25
N SER A 20 -8.40 -12.03 2.32
CA SER A 20 -9.81 -12.44 2.43
C SER A 20 -10.78 -11.27 2.43
N SER A 21 -10.37 -10.13 2.99
CA SER A 21 -11.18 -8.91 3.01
C SER A 21 -10.83 -7.94 1.89
N GLY A 22 -9.77 -8.21 1.13
CA GLY A 22 -9.30 -7.31 0.08
C GLY A 22 -8.82 -5.98 0.64
N THR A 23 -8.15 -6.00 1.80
CA THR A 23 -7.77 -4.78 2.50
C THR A 23 -6.27 -4.53 2.44
N VAL A 24 -5.90 -3.29 2.10
CA VAL A 24 -4.53 -2.79 2.19
C VAL A 24 -4.54 -1.60 3.13
N ALA A 25 -4.02 -1.78 4.33
CA ALA A 25 -4.00 -0.73 5.35
C ALA A 25 -2.55 -0.40 5.72
N ILE A 26 -2.19 0.87 5.57
CA ILE A 26 -0.83 1.35 5.84
C ILE A 26 -0.93 2.60 6.71
N SER A 27 -0.27 2.59 7.86
CA SER A 27 -0.34 3.72 8.79
C SER A 27 0.98 3.97 9.49
N GLY A 28 1.27 5.25 9.75
CA GLY A 28 2.46 5.67 10.49
C GLY A 28 3.37 6.56 9.68
N ARG A 29 4.67 6.42 9.86
CA ARG A 29 5.69 7.29 9.25
C ARG A 29 6.50 6.48 8.25
N SER A 30 6.82 7.07 7.11
CA SER A 30 7.62 6.41 6.09
C SER A 30 8.89 7.21 5.80
N LEU A 31 9.94 6.88 6.54
CA LEU A 31 11.27 7.48 6.46
C LEU A 31 12.36 6.41 6.34
N PRO A 32 12.16 5.34 5.55
CA PRO A 32 13.16 4.29 5.48
C PRO A 32 14.43 4.79 4.78
N GLU A 33 15.57 4.24 5.16
CA GLU A 33 16.83 4.54 4.49
C GLU A 33 16.83 4.02 3.05
N ASP A 34 16.18 2.87 2.85
CA ASP A 34 16.02 2.26 1.54
C ASP A 34 14.53 2.05 1.28
N ALA A 35 13.90 3.06 0.68
CA ALA A 35 12.48 3.04 0.42
C ALA A 35 12.07 1.91 -0.53
N ALA A 36 12.86 1.66 -1.56
CA ALA A 36 12.56 0.60 -2.52
C ALA A 36 12.51 -0.76 -1.82
N ARG A 37 13.48 -1.03 -0.95
CA ARG A 37 13.54 -2.27 -0.20
C ARG A 37 12.34 -2.44 0.74
N PHE A 38 11.93 -1.36 1.39
CA PHE A 38 10.78 -1.42 2.29
C PHE A 38 9.48 -1.66 1.54
N TRP A 39 9.25 -0.89 0.47
CA TRP A 39 7.97 -0.90 -0.24
C TRP A 39 7.82 -2.05 -1.23
N PHE A 40 8.93 -2.66 -1.65
CA PHE A 40 8.89 -3.73 -2.65
C PHE A 40 7.94 -4.88 -2.26
N PRO A 41 7.97 -5.40 -1.02
CA PRO A 41 7.04 -6.48 -0.66
C PRO A 41 5.56 -6.08 -0.77
N VAL A 42 5.26 -4.80 -0.50
CA VAL A 42 3.88 -4.30 -0.60
C VAL A 42 3.45 -4.27 -2.06
N ILE A 43 4.29 -3.72 -2.92
CA ILE A 43 4.00 -3.65 -4.36
C ILE A 43 3.90 -5.05 -4.96
N GLU A 44 4.78 -5.96 -4.55
CA GLU A 44 4.75 -7.34 -5.00
C GLU A 44 3.45 -8.03 -4.55
N TRP A 45 3.00 -7.78 -3.31
CA TRP A 45 1.75 -8.32 -2.82
C TRP A 45 0.57 -7.88 -3.70
N ILE A 46 0.52 -6.59 -4.07
CA ILE A 46 -0.53 -6.07 -4.94
C ILE A 46 -0.46 -6.72 -6.34
N SER A 47 0.74 -6.90 -6.87
CA SER A 47 0.93 -7.56 -8.17
C SER A 47 0.39 -8.99 -8.17
N ASP A 48 0.63 -9.72 -7.09
CA ASP A 48 0.09 -11.08 -6.94
C ASP A 48 -1.42 -11.05 -6.73
N TYR A 49 -1.91 -10.11 -5.94
CA TYR A 49 -3.32 -9.91 -5.68
C TYR A 49 -4.11 -9.63 -6.97
N TYR A 50 -3.50 -8.90 -7.90
CA TYR A 50 -4.10 -8.56 -9.19
C TYR A 50 -4.54 -9.81 -9.98
N ARG A 51 -3.86 -10.93 -9.80
CA ARG A 51 -4.17 -12.17 -10.55
C ARG A 51 -5.52 -12.75 -10.17
N ASN A 52 -5.91 -12.61 -8.90
CA ASN A 52 -7.16 -13.16 -8.41
C ASN A 52 -7.67 -12.33 -7.24
N PRO A 53 -8.06 -11.05 -7.50
CA PRO A 53 -8.46 -10.15 -6.43
C PRO A 53 -9.87 -10.45 -5.93
N GLN A 54 -10.22 -9.87 -4.78
CA GLN A 54 -11.58 -9.85 -4.29
C GLN A 54 -12.41 -8.88 -5.16
N GLU A 55 -13.72 -9.02 -5.08
CA GLU A 55 -14.64 -8.14 -5.82
C GLU A 55 -14.46 -6.68 -5.43
N ASP A 56 -14.28 -6.43 -4.14
CA ASP A 56 -14.00 -5.09 -3.61
C ASP A 56 -12.63 -5.08 -2.94
N THR A 57 -11.89 -4.01 -3.17
CA THR A 57 -10.57 -3.79 -2.56
C THR A 57 -10.61 -2.48 -1.77
N PHE A 58 -10.22 -2.53 -0.52
CA PHE A 58 -10.24 -1.39 0.39
C PHE A 58 -8.82 -0.96 0.70
N VAL A 59 -8.49 0.29 0.35
CA VAL A 59 -7.16 0.85 0.60
C VAL A 59 -7.30 1.95 1.64
N ILE A 60 -6.62 1.77 2.77
CA ILE A 60 -6.66 2.72 3.88
C ILE A 60 -5.24 3.19 4.15
N LEU A 61 -4.97 4.46 3.84
CA LEU A 61 -3.66 5.06 4.03
C LEU A 61 -3.77 6.19 5.06
N ASN A 62 -3.00 6.05 6.14
CA ASN A 62 -2.94 7.06 7.18
C ASN A 62 -1.47 7.30 7.52
N LEU A 63 -0.80 8.11 6.70
CA LEU A 63 0.63 8.36 6.81
C LEU A 63 0.88 9.74 7.40
N GLU A 64 1.61 9.78 8.52
CA GLU A 64 1.93 11.03 9.21
C GLU A 64 3.07 11.79 8.56
N TYR A 65 4.01 11.05 7.96
CA TYR A 65 5.16 11.65 7.30
C TYR A 65 5.65 10.73 6.18
N LEU A 66 6.16 11.34 5.11
CA LEU A 66 6.55 10.62 3.91
C LEU A 66 7.78 11.31 3.30
N ASN A 67 8.94 10.63 3.26
CA ASN A 67 10.09 11.20 2.59
C ASN A 67 9.95 11.08 1.06
N SER A 68 10.81 11.76 0.31
CA SER A 68 10.70 11.82 -1.15
C SER A 68 10.78 10.45 -1.81
N ALA A 69 11.68 9.60 -1.33
CA ALA A 69 11.83 8.26 -1.88
C ALA A 69 10.58 7.40 -1.62
N SER A 70 9.99 7.52 -0.43
CA SER A 70 8.74 6.84 -0.10
C SER A 70 7.58 7.34 -0.95
N SER A 71 7.55 8.64 -1.23
CA SER A 71 6.53 9.24 -2.10
C SER A 71 6.59 8.62 -3.49
N SER A 72 7.80 8.45 -4.05
CA SER A 72 7.97 7.80 -5.35
C SER A 72 7.48 6.36 -5.35
N MET A 73 7.75 5.62 -4.28
CA MET A 73 7.29 4.23 -4.17
C MET A 73 5.78 4.15 -4.01
N LEU A 74 5.19 5.12 -3.29
CA LEU A 74 3.75 5.19 -3.13
C LEU A 74 3.04 5.43 -4.45
N HIS A 75 3.63 6.23 -5.36
CA HIS A 75 3.09 6.40 -6.70
C HIS A 75 3.05 5.08 -7.47
N LYS A 76 4.07 4.25 -7.32
CA LYS A 76 4.09 2.92 -7.94
C LYS A 76 2.98 2.02 -7.36
N LEU A 77 2.76 2.12 -6.05
CA LEU A 77 1.67 1.39 -5.40
C LEU A 77 0.31 1.81 -5.97
N PHE A 78 0.08 3.11 -6.09
CA PHE A 78 -1.17 3.63 -6.64
C PHE A 78 -1.38 3.21 -8.09
N PHE A 79 -0.32 3.19 -8.88
CA PHE A 79 -0.40 2.71 -10.25
C PHE A 79 -0.85 1.24 -10.29
N ALA A 80 -0.29 0.41 -9.42
CA ALA A 80 -0.68 -1.00 -9.33
C ALA A 80 -2.15 -1.16 -8.89
N LEU A 81 -2.59 -0.35 -7.95
CA LEU A 81 -3.99 -0.37 -7.48
C LEU A 81 -4.95 0.14 -8.55
N GLU A 82 -4.58 1.18 -9.29
CA GLU A 82 -5.39 1.72 -10.38
C GLU A 82 -5.67 0.67 -11.44
N ARG A 83 -4.72 -0.22 -11.70
CA ARG A 83 -4.90 -1.28 -12.67
C ARG A 83 -6.03 -2.24 -12.31
N LEU A 84 -6.32 -2.41 -11.02
CA LEU A 84 -7.43 -3.25 -10.57
C LEU A 84 -8.77 -2.72 -11.07
N GLU A 85 -8.99 -1.41 -11.00
CA GLU A 85 -10.22 -0.79 -11.53
C GLU A 85 -10.19 -0.68 -13.05
N ARG A 86 -9.07 -0.26 -13.59
CA ARG A 86 -8.93 -0.02 -15.03
C ARG A 86 -9.21 -1.26 -15.85
N PHE A 87 -8.80 -2.42 -15.37
CA PHE A 87 -9.03 -3.69 -16.05
C PHE A 87 -10.21 -4.48 -15.47
N GLU A 88 -11.06 -3.80 -14.72
CA GLU A 88 -12.30 -4.37 -14.15
C GLU A 88 -12.05 -5.63 -13.32
N LYS A 89 -10.92 -5.65 -12.60
CA LYS A 89 -10.55 -6.76 -11.73
C LYS A 89 -11.20 -6.66 -10.36
N SER A 90 -11.35 -5.43 -9.85
CA SER A 90 -11.85 -5.18 -8.51
C SER A 90 -12.31 -3.72 -8.42
N ASP A 91 -13.32 -3.46 -7.60
CA ASP A 91 -13.73 -2.10 -7.28
C ASP A 91 -12.86 -1.60 -6.13
N VAL A 92 -12.09 -0.54 -6.37
CA VAL A 92 -11.16 -0.01 -5.39
C VAL A 92 -11.76 1.17 -4.63
N HIS A 93 -11.80 1.02 -3.29
CA HIS A 93 -12.29 2.06 -2.38
C HIS A 93 -11.09 2.58 -1.61
N CYS A 94 -10.74 3.84 -1.82
CA CYS A 94 -9.53 4.41 -1.24
C CYS A 94 -9.88 5.49 -0.22
N GLN A 95 -9.39 5.30 1.01
CA GLN A 95 -9.44 6.32 2.05
C GLN A 95 -8.01 6.77 2.31
N TRP A 96 -7.74 8.02 2.04
CA TRP A 96 -6.39 8.56 2.13
C TRP A 96 -6.33 9.70 3.14
N CYS A 97 -5.42 9.58 4.09
CA CYS A 97 -5.07 10.63 5.01
C CYS A 97 -3.54 10.69 5.09
N VAL A 98 -2.94 11.69 4.48
CA VAL A 98 -1.49 11.86 4.45
C VAL A 98 -1.14 13.27 4.92
N ASP A 99 -0.34 13.36 5.98
CA ASP A 99 0.25 14.61 6.40
C ASP A 99 1.60 14.76 5.71
N GLU A 100 1.65 15.68 4.75
CA GLU A 100 2.90 16.03 4.10
C GLU A 100 3.52 17.21 4.84
N ASP A 101 4.72 17.01 5.33
CA ASP A 101 5.49 18.06 5.95
C ASP A 101 6.37 18.69 4.87
N ASP A 102 6.05 19.90 4.51
CA ASP A 102 6.79 20.64 3.48
C ASP A 102 8.14 21.14 4.01
#